data_7a49c8380f61f280cdda70663def8319
#
_entry.id   7a49c8380f61f280cdda70663def8319
#
_cell.length_a   1.000
_cell.length_b   1.000
_cell.length_c   1.000
_cell.angle_alpha   90.00
_cell.angle_beta   90.00
_cell.angle_gamma   90.00
#
_symmetry.space_group_name_H-M   'P 1'
#
loop_
_entity.id
_entity.type
_entity.pdbx_description
1 polymer ?
#
loop_
_entity_poly.entity_id
_entity_poly.type
_entity_poly.pdbx_seq_one_letter_code
_entity_poly.pdbx_strand_id
1 'polypeptide(L)'
;KIFYDFLHVNVIPTVSFEEATSKEVIQMTPFITEEEEKEIRPSIPTCEIGRWYPAFADVTAKGDTKQKGIDEIIRYFDIKLEDTMAFGDGGNDISMLRHAAIGVAMGQAKEDVKAAADYVTAPIDEDGISKAMKHFGII
;
A
#
# COMPACT_ATOMS: atom_id res chain seq x y z
N LYS A 1 -9.98 4.18 19.88
CA LYS A 1 -9.63 5.62 19.98
C LYS A 1 -8.62 6.01 18.91
N ILE A 2 -7.42 5.38 18.84
CA ILE A 2 -6.36 5.67 17.86
C ILE A 2 -6.91 5.72 16.43
N PHE A 3 -7.70 4.72 16.03
CA PHE A 3 -8.25 4.62 14.69
C PHE A 3 -9.24 5.76 14.37
N TYR A 4 -10.09 6.12 15.35
CA TYR A 4 -11.01 7.26 15.22
C TYR A 4 -10.26 8.58 15.07
N ASP A 5 -9.26 8.79 15.92
CA ASP A 5 -8.48 10.02 15.94
C ASP A 5 -7.63 10.16 14.66
N PHE A 6 -7.09 9.02 14.15
CA PHE A 6 -6.21 8.99 12.97
C PHE A 6 -6.99 9.11 11.65
N LEU A 7 -8.11 8.41 11.50
CA LEU A 7 -8.90 8.41 10.27
C LEU A 7 -10.02 9.47 10.27
N HIS A 8 -10.17 10.23 11.36
CA HIS A 8 -11.25 11.23 11.52
C HIS A 8 -12.66 10.66 11.24
N VAL A 9 -12.88 9.36 11.55
CA VAL A 9 -14.18 8.72 11.37
C VAL A 9 -14.99 8.75 12.66
N ASN A 10 -16.27 9.12 12.57
CA ASN A 10 -17.14 9.24 13.73
C ASN A 10 -17.79 7.93 14.14
N VAL A 11 -17.95 6.97 13.21
CA VAL A 11 -18.58 5.67 13.43
C VAL A 11 -17.83 4.60 12.67
N ILE A 12 -17.45 3.51 13.35
CA ILE A 12 -16.92 2.29 12.73
C ILE A 12 -18.01 1.22 12.87
N PRO A 13 -18.51 0.64 11.76
CA PRO A 13 -19.42 -0.51 11.82
C PRO A 13 -18.77 -1.66 12.59
N THR A 14 -19.50 -2.28 13.48
CA THR A 14 -19.03 -3.46 14.22
C THR A 14 -19.92 -4.65 13.92
N VAL A 15 -19.31 -5.81 13.76
CA VAL A 15 -20.00 -7.10 13.57
C VAL A 15 -19.40 -8.14 14.49
N SER A 16 -20.10 -9.26 14.71
CA SER A 16 -19.53 -10.37 15.45
C SER A 16 -18.39 -11.04 14.67
N PHE A 17 -17.54 -11.79 15.37
CA PHE A 17 -16.47 -12.56 14.74
C PHE A 17 -17.04 -13.58 13.76
N GLU A 18 -18.14 -14.25 14.12
CA GLU A 18 -18.82 -15.23 13.27
C GLU A 18 -19.35 -14.58 11.99
N GLU A 19 -19.90 -13.39 12.09
CA GLU A 19 -20.38 -12.65 10.91
C GLU A 19 -19.21 -12.22 10.02
N ALA A 20 -18.12 -11.69 10.58
CA ALA A 20 -16.94 -11.29 9.84
C ALA A 20 -16.32 -12.48 9.08
N THR A 21 -16.20 -13.64 9.72
CA THR A 21 -15.58 -14.84 9.12
C THR A 21 -16.51 -15.64 8.21
N SER A 22 -17.79 -15.31 8.16
CA SER A 22 -18.75 -15.91 7.20
C SER A 22 -18.59 -15.39 5.78
N LYS A 23 -17.81 -14.33 5.59
CA LYS A 23 -17.54 -13.70 4.30
C LYS A 23 -16.06 -13.84 3.95
N GLU A 24 -15.74 -13.67 2.68
CA GLU A 24 -14.34 -13.58 2.25
C GLU A 24 -13.67 -12.35 2.88
N VAL A 25 -12.53 -12.57 3.53
CA VAL A 25 -11.73 -11.53 4.16
C VAL A 25 -10.52 -11.27 3.27
N ILE A 26 -10.46 -10.10 2.66
CA ILE A 26 -9.37 -9.70 1.77
C ILE A 26 -8.18 -9.17 2.56
N GLN A 27 -8.44 -8.37 3.60
CA GLN A 27 -7.43 -7.78 4.47
C GLN A 27 -7.96 -7.66 5.89
N MET A 28 -7.05 -7.81 6.86
CA MET A 28 -7.29 -7.46 8.25
C MET A 28 -6.27 -6.42 8.70
N THR A 29 -6.70 -5.53 9.60
CA THR A 29 -5.81 -4.55 10.24
C THR A 29 -5.86 -4.73 11.76
N PRO A 30 -5.16 -5.75 12.31
CA PRO A 30 -5.10 -5.97 13.75
C PRO A 30 -4.33 -4.85 14.46
N PHE A 31 -4.83 -4.47 15.64
CA PHE A 31 -4.11 -3.59 16.56
C PHE A 31 -3.17 -4.45 17.41
N ILE A 32 -1.93 -4.52 16.98
CA ILE A 32 -0.89 -5.35 17.59
C ILE A 32 0.44 -4.58 17.63
N THR A 33 1.25 -4.86 18.63
CA THR A 33 2.63 -4.38 18.74
C THR A 33 3.57 -5.19 17.84
N GLU A 34 4.81 -4.73 17.68
CA GLU A 34 5.83 -5.47 16.94
C GLU A 34 6.20 -6.81 17.61
N GLU A 35 6.12 -6.87 18.95
CA GLU A 35 6.34 -8.09 19.72
C GLU A 35 5.25 -9.12 19.43
N GLU A 36 3.99 -8.71 19.54
CA GLU A 36 2.83 -9.56 19.22
C GLU A 36 2.85 -10.00 17.75
N GLU A 37 3.26 -9.13 16.84
CA GLU A 37 3.45 -9.48 15.42
C GLU A 37 4.44 -10.64 15.27
N LYS A 38 5.60 -10.58 15.95
CA LYS A 38 6.60 -11.66 15.90
C LYS A 38 6.06 -12.98 16.42
N GLU A 39 5.20 -12.92 17.46
CA GLU A 39 4.58 -14.11 18.05
C GLU A 39 3.56 -14.77 17.11
N ILE A 40 2.71 -13.99 16.45
CA ILE A 40 1.65 -14.52 15.58
C ILE A 40 2.15 -14.93 14.19
N ARG A 41 3.22 -14.34 13.68
CA ARG A 41 3.76 -14.58 12.33
C ARG A 41 3.94 -16.07 11.98
N PRO A 42 4.48 -16.93 12.87
CA PRO A 42 4.60 -18.37 12.60
C PRO A 42 3.26 -19.09 12.45
N SER A 43 2.17 -18.55 13.03
CA SER A 43 0.84 -19.16 12.99
C SER A 43 0.05 -18.83 11.72
N ILE A 44 0.52 -17.86 10.93
CA ILE A 44 -0.13 -17.42 9.67
C ILE A 44 0.83 -17.47 8.47
N PRO A 45 1.41 -18.64 8.15
CA PRO A 45 2.47 -18.75 7.13
C PRO A 45 2.02 -18.42 5.70
N THR A 46 0.70 -18.39 5.47
CA THR A 46 0.07 -18.03 4.19
C THR A 46 -0.28 -16.55 4.08
N CYS A 47 0.07 -15.76 5.08
CA CYS A 47 -0.18 -14.32 5.11
C CYS A 47 1.13 -13.52 5.08
N GLU A 48 1.02 -12.28 4.68
CA GLU A 48 2.05 -11.25 4.83
C GLU A 48 1.56 -10.18 5.79
N ILE A 49 2.50 -9.61 6.57
CA ILE A 49 2.22 -8.55 7.52
C ILE A 49 3.02 -7.32 7.07
N GLY A 50 2.31 -6.25 6.76
CA GLY A 50 2.86 -4.95 6.40
C GLY A 50 2.59 -3.93 7.51
N ARG A 51 3.62 -3.51 8.24
CA ARG A 51 3.50 -2.47 9.27
C ARG A 51 3.86 -1.10 8.70
N TRP A 52 2.95 -0.16 8.86
CA TRP A 52 3.17 1.23 8.49
C TRP A 52 2.84 2.21 9.63
N TYR A 53 2.29 1.70 10.75
CA TYR A 53 2.02 2.46 11.96
C TYR A 53 2.37 1.65 13.21
N PRO A 54 2.89 2.27 14.29
CA PRO A 54 3.34 1.51 15.48
C PRO A 54 2.26 0.67 16.16
N ALA A 55 0.98 1.11 16.11
CA ALA A 55 -0.10 0.47 16.87
C ALA A 55 -0.87 -0.59 16.08
N PHE A 56 -0.62 -0.76 14.78
CA PHE A 56 -1.33 -1.74 13.95
C PHE A 56 -0.52 -2.14 12.72
N ALA A 57 -0.91 -3.23 12.10
CA ALA A 57 -0.32 -3.70 10.84
C ALA A 57 -1.43 -4.24 9.93
N ASP A 58 -1.19 -4.26 8.63
CA ASP A 58 -2.06 -4.91 7.67
C ASP A 58 -1.65 -6.36 7.48
N VAL A 59 -2.62 -7.26 7.48
CA VAL A 59 -2.45 -8.69 7.21
C VAL A 59 -3.22 -9.03 5.95
N THR A 60 -2.51 -9.46 4.91
CA THR A 60 -3.05 -9.85 3.61
C THR A 60 -2.63 -11.26 3.25
N ALA A 61 -3.23 -11.85 2.23
CA ALA A 61 -2.76 -13.12 1.70
C ALA A 61 -1.34 -12.97 1.13
N LYS A 62 -0.53 -14.02 1.26
CA LYS A 62 0.85 -14.02 0.79
C LYS A 62 0.90 -13.81 -0.73
N GLY A 63 1.70 -12.87 -1.17
CA GLY A 63 1.85 -12.50 -2.58
C GLY A 63 0.78 -11.51 -3.07
N ASP A 64 -0.15 -11.07 -2.24
CA ASP A 64 -1.08 -9.98 -2.59
C ASP A 64 -0.37 -8.63 -2.39
N THR A 65 0.43 -8.29 -3.36
CA THR A 65 1.19 -7.04 -3.42
C THR A 65 0.54 -6.03 -4.35
N LYS A 66 0.86 -4.75 -4.18
CA LYS A 66 0.44 -3.70 -5.13
C LYS A 66 0.95 -3.94 -6.55
N GLN A 67 2.13 -4.57 -6.70
CA GLN A 67 2.65 -5.03 -7.99
C GLN A 67 1.69 -6.01 -8.66
N LYS A 68 1.25 -7.06 -7.95
CA LYS A 68 0.27 -8.03 -8.48
C LYS A 68 -1.05 -7.33 -8.86
N GLY A 69 -1.46 -6.33 -8.10
CA GLY A 69 -2.62 -5.50 -8.44
C GLY A 69 -2.46 -4.79 -9.79
N ILE A 70 -1.27 -4.27 -10.09
CA ILE A 70 -0.97 -3.70 -11.41
C ILE A 70 -1.11 -4.77 -12.49
N ASP A 71 -0.49 -5.95 -12.30
CA ASP A 71 -0.52 -7.03 -13.29
C ASP A 71 -1.96 -7.47 -13.61
N GLU A 72 -2.82 -7.55 -12.60
CA GLU A 72 -4.24 -7.89 -12.80
C GLU A 72 -5.00 -6.80 -13.57
N ILE A 73 -4.77 -5.53 -13.26
CA ILE A 73 -5.43 -4.40 -13.93
C ILE A 73 -4.98 -4.27 -15.38
N ILE A 74 -3.68 -4.31 -15.66
CA ILE A 74 -3.17 -4.19 -17.03
C ILE A 74 -3.62 -5.37 -17.90
N ARG A 75 -3.67 -6.58 -17.32
CA ARG A 75 -4.21 -7.76 -18.01
C ARG A 75 -5.71 -7.58 -18.33
N TYR A 76 -6.49 -7.09 -17.38
CA TYR A 76 -7.94 -6.90 -17.55
C TYR A 76 -8.26 -5.86 -18.65
N PHE A 77 -7.49 -4.78 -18.72
CA PHE A 77 -7.70 -3.70 -19.70
C PHE A 77 -6.86 -3.84 -20.96
N ASP A 78 -6.09 -4.92 -21.13
CA ASP A 78 -5.17 -5.13 -22.26
C ASP A 78 -4.17 -3.97 -22.42
N ILE A 79 -3.63 -3.49 -21.30
CA ILE A 79 -2.62 -2.43 -21.24
C ILE A 79 -1.24 -3.10 -21.12
N LYS A 80 -0.23 -2.55 -21.77
CA LYS A 80 1.13 -3.04 -21.62
C LYS A 80 1.79 -2.46 -20.37
N LEU A 81 2.69 -3.22 -19.75
CA LEU A 81 3.46 -2.73 -18.60
C LEU A 81 4.26 -1.47 -18.92
N GLU A 82 4.76 -1.36 -20.16
CA GLU A 82 5.48 -0.19 -20.64
C GLU A 82 4.65 1.12 -20.69
N ASP A 83 3.32 1.01 -20.60
CA ASP A 83 2.39 2.14 -20.58
C ASP A 83 1.91 2.50 -19.16
N THR A 84 2.61 2.01 -18.11
CA THR A 84 2.22 2.23 -16.73
C THR A 84 3.10 3.25 -16.01
N MET A 85 2.48 4.02 -15.13
CA MET A 85 3.16 4.90 -14.18
C MET A 85 2.58 4.66 -12.78
N ALA A 86 3.45 4.51 -11.78
CA ALA A 86 3.04 4.31 -10.39
C ALA A 86 3.56 5.45 -9.51
N PHE A 87 2.73 5.88 -8.56
CA PHE A 87 3.09 6.86 -7.53
C PHE A 87 3.02 6.21 -6.16
N GLY A 88 4.01 6.47 -5.30
CA GLY A 88 4.05 5.89 -3.97
C GLY A 88 4.85 6.73 -2.96
N ASP A 89 4.57 6.54 -1.67
CA ASP A 89 5.27 7.21 -0.57
C ASP A 89 5.56 6.27 0.61
N GLY A 90 4.95 5.08 0.65
CA GLY A 90 5.11 4.09 1.70
C GLY A 90 6.00 2.90 1.33
N GLY A 91 6.51 2.19 2.34
CA GLY A 91 7.33 0.98 2.13
C GLY A 91 6.59 -0.13 1.37
N ASN A 92 5.27 -0.20 1.49
CA ASN A 92 4.41 -1.14 0.75
C ASN A 92 4.28 -0.78 -0.75
N ASP A 93 4.74 0.41 -1.17
CA ASP A 93 4.73 0.85 -2.57
C ASP A 93 6.02 0.46 -3.31
N ILE A 94 7.08 0.08 -2.60
CA ILE A 94 8.39 -0.22 -3.19
C ILE A 94 8.31 -1.24 -4.33
N SER A 95 7.56 -2.32 -4.14
CA SER A 95 7.38 -3.34 -5.18
C SER A 95 6.66 -2.80 -6.41
N MET A 96 5.65 -1.98 -6.22
CA MET A 96 4.88 -1.31 -7.27
C MET A 96 5.74 -0.30 -8.04
N LEU A 97 6.52 0.53 -7.33
CA LEU A 97 7.41 1.52 -7.93
C LEU A 97 8.49 0.90 -8.83
N ARG A 98 9.04 -0.25 -8.40
CA ARG A 98 10.04 -0.99 -9.18
C ARG A 98 9.46 -1.74 -10.37
N HIS A 99 8.18 -2.03 -10.34
CA HIS A 99 7.50 -2.87 -11.33
C HIS A 99 6.91 -2.07 -12.48
N ALA A 100 6.30 -0.92 -12.21
CA ALA A 100 5.75 -0.06 -13.25
C ALA A 100 6.85 0.41 -14.22
N ALA A 101 6.48 0.77 -15.44
CA ALA A 101 7.43 1.32 -16.41
C ALA A 101 8.05 2.63 -15.93
N ILE A 102 7.30 3.41 -15.16
CA ILE A 102 7.80 4.62 -14.49
C ILE A 102 7.33 4.59 -13.04
N GLY A 103 8.26 4.42 -12.11
CA GLY A 103 8.01 4.53 -10.67
C GLY A 103 8.34 5.93 -10.17
N VAL A 104 7.39 6.60 -9.52
CA VAL A 104 7.54 7.95 -8.98
C VAL A 104 7.35 7.95 -7.48
N ALA A 105 8.39 8.29 -6.73
CA ALA A 105 8.28 8.50 -5.29
C ALA A 105 7.85 9.94 -4.98
N MET A 106 6.92 10.08 -4.05
CA MET A 106 6.49 11.39 -3.56
C MET A 106 7.59 12.03 -2.70
N GLY A 107 7.68 13.35 -2.72
CA GLY A 107 8.75 14.10 -2.04
C GLY A 107 8.83 13.90 -0.53
N GLN A 108 7.69 13.61 0.13
CA GLN A 108 7.62 13.27 1.56
C GLN A 108 8.01 11.81 1.88
N ALA A 109 8.22 10.96 0.88
CA ALA A 109 8.56 9.55 1.08
C ALA A 109 9.91 9.38 1.81
N LYS A 110 10.07 8.24 2.49
CA LYS A 110 11.35 7.87 3.11
C LYS A 110 12.41 7.54 2.05
N GLU A 111 13.68 7.58 2.44
CA GLU A 111 14.80 7.41 1.51
C GLU A 111 14.83 6.03 0.82
N ASP A 112 14.39 4.98 1.50
CA ASP A 112 14.29 3.62 0.92
C ASP A 112 13.24 3.54 -0.19
N VAL A 113 12.12 4.27 -0.04
CA VAL A 113 11.07 4.39 -1.07
C VAL A 113 11.57 5.24 -2.25
N LYS A 114 12.22 6.38 -1.97
CA LYS A 114 12.83 7.22 -3.01
C LYS A 114 13.87 6.49 -3.82
N ALA A 115 14.71 5.69 -3.15
CA ALA A 115 15.74 4.87 -3.82
C ALA A 115 15.18 3.72 -4.68
N ALA A 116 13.91 3.39 -4.53
CA ALA A 116 13.23 2.37 -5.32
C ALA A 116 12.53 2.91 -6.57
N ALA A 117 12.43 4.23 -6.72
CA ALA A 117 11.73 4.91 -7.81
C ALA A 117 12.69 5.40 -8.89
N ASP A 118 12.19 5.55 -10.11
CA ASP A 118 12.92 6.16 -11.23
C ASP A 118 12.98 7.69 -11.10
N TYR A 119 11.99 8.29 -10.45
CA TYR A 119 11.89 9.73 -10.26
C TYR A 119 11.34 10.09 -8.88
N VAL A 120 11.87 11.14 -8.29
CA VAL A 120 11.33 11.71 -7.03
C VAL A 120 10.70 13.04 -7.35
N THR A 121 9.40 13.16 -7.12
CA THR A 121 8.65 14.40 -7.35
C THR A 121 8.54 15.25 -6.07
N ALA A 122 7.83 16.36 -6.14
CA ALA A 122 7.53 17.20 -4.98
C ALA A 122 6.56 16.49 -4.00
N PRO A 123 6.43 16.98 -2.75
CA PRO A 123 5.43 16.51 -1.81
C PRO A 123 3.99 16.66 -2.34
N ILE A 124 3.06 15.92 -1.72
CA ILE A 124 1.65 15.92 -2.14
C ILE A 124 0.99 17.30 -2.04
N ASP A 125 1.33 18.07 -1.02
CA ASP A 125 0.86 19.43 -0.77
C ASP A 125 1.49 20.50 -1.70
N GLU A 126 2.46 20.09 -2.52
CA GLU A 126 3.09 20.90 -3.56
C GLU A 126 2.77 20.42 -4.98
N ASP A 127 1.64 19.79 -5.20
CA ASP A 127 1.21 19.27 -6.50
C ASP A 127 2.17 18.23 -7.13
N GLY A 128 2.81 17.38 -6.31
CA GLY A 128 3.84 16.43 -6.75
C GLY A 128 3.40 15.54 -7.91
N ILE A 129 2.18 14.99 -7.88
CA ILE A 129 1.65 14.15 -8.97
C ILE A 129 1.58 14.95 -10.29
N SER A 130 0.98 16.14 -10.26
CA SER A 130 0.86 17.00 -11.45
C SER A 130 2.23 17.41 -11.99
N LYS A 131 3.20 17.70 -11.13
CA LYS A 131 4.57 18.04 -11.52
C LYS A 131 5.26 16.87 -12.21
N ALA A 132 5.12 15.64 -11.70
CA ALA A 132 5.67 14.45 -12.33
C ALA A 132 5.02 14.17 -13.70
N MET A 133 3.69 14.26 -13.79
CA MET A 133 2.99 14.05 -15.06
C MET A 133 3.43 15.07 -16.15
N LYS A 134 3.67 16.32 -15.75
CA LYS A 134 4.24 17.34 -16.64
C LYS A 134 5.69 17.04 -17.02
N HIS A 135 6.51 16.57 -16.07
CA HIS A 135 7.90 16.19 -16.30
C HIS A 135 8.02 15.10 -17.36
N PHE A 136 7.11 14.13 -17.35
CA PHE A 136 7.07 13.04 -18.33
C PHE A 136 6.21 13.34 -19.58
N GLY A 137 5.67 14.56 -19.70
CA GLY A 137 4.90 15.00 -20.88
C GLY A 137 3.55 14.32 -21.05
N ILE A 138 2.94 13.87 -19.94
CA ILE A 138 1.62 13.23 -19.95
C ILE A 138 0.51 14.28 -19.97
N ILE A 139 0.73 15.42 -19.30
CA ILE A 139 -0.17 16.58 -19.28
C ILE A 139 0.59 17.88 -19.51
#